data_d621e70b3babbd8b11010a1a02dc002e
#
_entry.id   d621e70b3babbd8b11010a1a02dc002e
#
_cell.length_a   1.000
_cell.length_b   1.000
_cell.length_c   1.000
_cell.angle_alpha   90.00
_cell.angle_beta   90.00
_cell.angle_gamma   90.00
#
_symmetry.space_group_name_H-M   'P 1'
#
loop_
_entity.id
_entity.type
_entity.pdbx_description
1 polymer ?
#
loop_
_entity_poly.entity_id
_entity_poly.type
_entity_poly.pdbx_seq_one_letter_code
_entity_poly.pdbx_strand_id
1 'polypeptide(L)'
;MSQIIDNFNLPMDAKPGPNCGVTAIAASTGQSFNRVWNLCAKHLTHRKRFRGGTIHSQRLKVLDELGADYQVVEHERMTLVAFCQRVARPRTTYMVTTTAHVQLVRIIEGQAYVLDQRGCKAIGEYWGRRKFIYRPTLRMGPPPLGVPPWGAPAQTNPIQATMPPQRHTSLFPSLSRDQSPAQAPTQLSLF
;
A
#
# COMPACT_ATOMS: atom_id res chain seq x y z
N MET A 1 17.48 -1.30 -24.37
CA MET A 1 16.95 -0.06 -23.76
C MET A 1 15.90 -0.29 -22.66
N SER A 2 15.88 -1.46 -22.00
CA SER A 2 14.80 -1.85 -21.06
C SER A 2 15.11 -1.69 -19.57
N GLN A 3 16.33 -1.31 -19.19
CA GLN A 3 16.80 -1.43 -17.79
C GLN A 3 16.44 -0.25 -16.86
N ILE A 4 15.96 0.88 -17.37
CA ILE A 4 15.78 2.10 -16.55
C ILE A 4 14.37 2.21 -15.97
N ILE A 5 13.43 1.44 -16.47
CA ILE A 5 12.04 1.39 -15.96
C ILE A 5 11.92 0.39 -14.79
N ASP A 6 12.98 -0.33 -14.47
CA ASP A 6 12.96 -1.51 -13.60
C ASP A 6 12.42 -1.28 -12.17
N ASN A 7 12.30 -0.03 -11.73
CA ASN A 7 11.77 0.32 -10.41
C ASN A 7 10.46 1.14 -10.45
N PHE A 8 9.81 1.25 -11.60
CA PHE A 8 8.56 1.99 -11.74
C PHE A 8 7.50 1.11 -12.41
N ASN A 9 7.15 0.02 -11.73
CA ASN A 9 6.27 -1.04 -12.21
C ASN A 9 5.12 -1.31 -11.24
N LEU A 10 4.15 -2.07 -11.72
CA LEU A 10 3.07 -2.57 -10.87
C LEU A 10 3.61 -3.56 -9.82
N PRO A 11 3.03 -3.60 -8.61
CA PRO A 11 3.25 -4.69 -7.68
C PRO A 11 2.98 -6.04 -8.35
N MET A 12 3.81 -7.06 -8.06
CA MET A 12 3.66 -8.39 -8.68
C MET A 12 2.30 -9.05 -8.34
N ASP A 13 1.74 -8.72 -7.19
CA ASP A 13 0.45 -9.20 -6.73
C ASP A 13 -0.72 -8.23 -7.04
N ALA A 14 -0.48 -7.23 -7.92
CA ALA A 14 -1.52 -6.28 -8.32
C ALA A 14 -2.71 -6.99 -8.97
N LYS A 15 -3.91 -6.55 -8.61
CA LYS A 15 -5.16 -7.11 -9.11
C LYS A 15 -5.86 -6.13 -10.06
N PRO A 16 -6.54 -6.62 -11.09
CA PRO A 16 -7.38 -5.76 -11.91
C PRO A 16 -8.55 -5.19 -11.10
N GLY A 17 -9.07 -4.04 -11.50
CA GLY A 17 -10.25 -3.43 -10.88
C GLY A 17 -10.07 -1.97 -10.48
N PRO A 18 -11.08 -1.37 -9.83
CA PRO A 18 -11.08 0.05 -9.45
C PRO A 18 -10.25 0.28 -8.19
N ASN A 19 -8.95 -0.01 -8.24
CA ASN A 19 -8.04 -0.01 -7.10
C ASN A 19 -6.83 0.92 -7.30
N CYS A 20 -6.96 1.95 -8.12
CA CYS A 20 -5.86 2.85 -8.49
C CYS A 20 -5.12 3.44 -7.28
N GLY A 21 -5.83 3.77 -6.19
CA GLY A 21 -5.21 4.29 -4.98
C GLY A 21 -4.41 3.24 -4.21
N VAL A 22 -4.90 1.99 -4.14
CA VAL A 22 -4.15 0.86 -3.54
C VAL A 22 -2.88 0.60 -4.34
N THR A 23 -3.01 0.51 -5.66
CA THR A 23 -1.88 0.31 -6.58
C THR A 23 -0.84 1.42 -6.44
N ALA A 24 -1.27 2.68 -6.38
CA ALA A 24 -0.37 3.82 -6.25
C ALA A 24 0.40 3.79 -4.91
N ILE A 25 -0.27 3.49 -3.79
CA ILE A 25 0.40 3.34 -2.49
C ILE A 25 1.40 2.17 -2.54
N ALA A 26 0.95 1.00 -2.96
CA ALA A 26 1.79 -0.18 -3.03
C ALA A 26 3.04 0.07 -3.89
N ALA A 27 2.86 0.63 -5.08
CA ALA A 27 3.96 0.96 -5.99
C ALA A 27 4.88 2.06 -5.46
N SER A 28 4.41 3.06 -4.73
CA SER A 28 5.27 4.12 -4.19
C SER A 28 6.03 3.73 -2.93
N THR A 29 5.52 2.77 -2.16
CA THR A 29 6.09 2.38 -0.86
C THR A 29 6.86 1.06 -0.89
N GLY A 30 6.88 0.36 -2.01
CA GLY A 30 7.52 -0.94 -2.09
C GLY A 30 6.74 -2.06 -1.39
N GLN A 31 5.50 -1.86 -1.03
CA GLN A 31 4.69 -2.85 -0.32
C GLN A 31 3.90 -3.74 -1.27
N SER A 32 3.56 -4.96 -0.84
CA SER A 32 2.66 -5.81 -1.60
C SER A 32 1.27 -5.18 -1.73
N PHE A 33 0.62 -5.41 -2.86
CA PHE A 33 -0.75 -4.94 -3.09
C PHE A 33 -1.72 -5.46 -2.01
N ASN A 34 -1.59 -6.73 -1.64
CA ASN A 34 -2.47 -7.33 -0.62
C ASN A 34 -2.30 -6.68 0.76
N ARG A 35 -1.07 -6.32 1.16
CA ARG A 35 -0.82 -5.60 2.42
C ARG A 35 -1.51 -4.24 2.41
N VAL A 36 -1.32 -3.46 1.35
CA VAL A 36 -1.94 -2.14 1.21
C VAL A 36 -3.46 -2.25 1.11
N TRP A 37 -3.99 -3.25 0.42
CA TRP A 37 -5.43 -3.53 0.37
C TRP A 37 -6.02 -3.71 1.76
N ASN A 38 -5.39 -4.54 2.60
CA ASN A 38 -5.84 -4.80 3.97
C ASN A 38 -5.79 -3.53 4.84
N LEU A 39 -4.75 -2.72 4.70
CA LEU A 39 -4.65 -1.43 5.40
C LEU A 39 -5.74 -0.44 4.93
N CYS A 40 -5.99 -0.35 3.63
CA CYS A 40 -7.10 0.44 3.12
C CYS A 40 -8.46 -0.04 3.66
N ALA A 41 -8.67 -1.35 3.75
CA ALA A 41 -9.88 -1.92 4.33
C ALA A 41 -10.03 -1.59 5.83
N LYS A 42 -8.92 -1.64 6.59
CA LYS A 42 -8.87 -1.26 8.02
C LYS A 42 -9.26 0.21 8.24
N HIS A 43 -8.80 1.10 7.37
CA HIS A 43 -9.08 2.54 7.47
C HIS A 43 -10.39 2.98 6.79
N LEU A 44 -11.26 2.04 6.46
CA LEU A 44 -12.57 2.37 5.92
C LEU A 44 -13.46 3.00 7.02
N THR A 45 -13.93 4.21 6.81
CA THR A 45 -14.74 4.97 7.77
C THR A 45 -16.16 4.46 7.96
N HIS A 46 -16.64 3.58 7.08
CA HIS A 46 -17.98 3.01 7.12
C HIS A 46 -17.91 1.48 7.09
N ARG A 47 -18.81 0.80 7.79
CA ARG A 47 -18.93 -0.68 7.90
C ARG A 47 -19.22 -1.41 6.57
N LYS A 48 -18.94 -0.79 5.43
CA LYS A 48 -19.11 -1.39 4.10
C LYS A 48 -17.87 -2.19 3.73
N ARG A 49 -18.06 -3.29 3.03
CA ARG A 49 -16.95 -4.08 2.46
C ARG A 49 -16.10 -3.20 1.54
N PHE A 50 -14.80 -3.19 1.75
CA PHE A 50 -13.85 -2.49 0.88
C PHE A 50 -13.87 -3.08 -0.54
N ARG A 51 -13.99 -2.22 -1.53
CA ARG A 51 -14.09 -2.59 -2.96
C ARG A 51 -12.96 -2.00 -3.82
N GLY A 52 -11.87 -1.53 -3.18
CA GLY A 52 -10.68 -1.00 -3.85
C GLY A 52 -10.66 0.52 -4.04
N GLY A 53 -11.81 1.21 -4.01
CA GLY A 53 -11.85 2.68 -4.07
C GLY A 53 -11.27 3.31 -2.80
N THR A 54 -10.42 4.32 -2.93
CA THR A 54 -9.81 5.04 -1.81
C THR A 54 -10.10 6.54 -1.90
N ILE A 55 -10.30 7.18 -0.75
CA ILE A 55 -10.34 8.64 -0.63
C ILE A 55 -8.98 9.17 -0.18
N HIS A 56 -8.75 10.46 -0.36
CA HIS A 56 -7.45 11.10 -0.06
C HIS A 56 -7.01 10.90 1.40
N SER A 57 -7.89 11.18 2.36
CA SER A 57 -7.59 11.03 3.78
C SER A 57 -7.29 9.58 4.20
N GLN A 58 -7.93 8.61 3.58
CA GLN A 58 -7.65 7.19 3.81
C GLN A 58 -6.24 6.83 3.30
N ARG A 59 -5.85 7.35 2.13
CA ARG A 59 -4.51 7.13 1.59
C ARG A 59 -3.43 7.70 2.50
N LEU A 60 -3.63 8.91 3.05
CA LEU A 60 -2.68 9.50 4.00
C LEU A 60 -2.52 8.62 5.23
N LYS A 61 -3.61 8.17 5.86
CA LYS A 61 -3.56 7.26 7.02
C LYS A 61 -2.80 5.97 6.72
N VAL A 62 -2.96 5.41 5.53
CA VAL A 62 -2.24 4.20 5.13
C VAL A 62 -0.75 4.49 4.91
N LEU A 63 -0.41 5.63 4.30
CA LEU A 63 0.98 6.06 4.14
C LEU A 63 1.66 6.27 5.49
N ASP A 64 0.98 6.94 6.44
CA ASP A 64 1.46 7.15 7.81
C ASP A 64 1.70 5.82 8.53
N GLU A 65 0.76 4.87 8.45
CA GLU A 65 0.90 3.54 9.08
C GLU A 65 2.03 2.70 8.44
N LEU A 66 2.34 2.95 7.19
CA LEU A 66 3.46 2.32 6.49
C LEU A 66 4.81 2.99 6.79
N GLY A 67 4.82 4.11 7.52
CA GLY A 67 6.02 4.91 7.75
C GLY A 67 6.58 5.50 6.46
N ALA A 68 5.74 5.76 5.47
CA ALA A 68 6.16 6.31 4.19
C ALA A 68 6.53 7.79 4.35
N ASP A 69 7.68 8.18 3.82
CA ASP A 69 8.06 9.58 3.69
C ASP A 69 7.32 10.20 2.50
N TYR A 70 6.60 11.29 2.75
CA TYR A 70 5.96 12.06 1.69
C TYR A 70 5.82 13.53 2.07
N GLN A 71 5.73 14.38 1.05
CA GLN A 71 5.52 15.82 1.22
C GLN A 71 4.38 16.29 0.30
N VAL A 72 3.53 17.16 0.82
CA VAL A 72 2.49 17.82 0.03
C VAL A 72 3.16 18.84 -0.90
N VAL A 73 2.83 18.77 -2.18
CA VAL A 73 3.29 19.73 -3.20
C VAL A 73 2.13 20.63 -3.56
N GLU A 74 2.26 21.90 -3.20
CA GLU A 74 1.32 22.93 -3.61
C GLU A 74 1.58 23.33 -5.07
N HIS A 75 0.53 23.48 -5.82
CA HIS A 75 0.58 23.94 -7.20
C HIS A 75 -0.79 24.52 -7.61
N GLU A 76 -0.78 25.38 -8.60
CA GLU A 76 -2.01 25.88 -9.20
C GLU A 76 -2.81 24.75 -9.85
N ARG A 77 -4.08 25.02 -10.14
CA ARG A 77 -4.93 24.09 -10.89
C ARG A 77 -4.38 23.88 -12.30
N MET A 78 -3.90 22.70 -12.57
CA MET A 78 -3.30 22.36 -13.87
C MET A 78 -3.64 20.95 -14.32
N THR A 79 -3.42 20.66 -15.59
CA THR A 79 -3.54 19.30 -16.12
C THR A 79 -2.34 18.44 -15.72
N LEU A 80 -2.51 17.12 -15.80
CA LEU A 80 -1.44 16.18 -15.49
C LEU A 80 -0.19 16.42 -16.38
N VAL A 81 -0.38 16.68 -17.67
CA VAL A 81 0.74 16.97 -18.58
C VAL A 81 1.45 18.27 -18.20
N ALA A 82 0.69 19.32 -17.85
CA ALA A 82 1.29 20.58 -17.40
C ALA A 82 2.08 20.42 -16.09
N PHE A 83 1.59 19.59 -15.17
CA PHE A 83 2.31 19.22 -13.95
C PHE A 83 3.64 18.55 -14.27
N CYS A 84 3.64 17.58 -15.16
CA CYS A 84 4.87 16.91 -15.59
C CYS A 84 5.90 17.86 -16.19
N GLN A 85 5.45 18.90 -16.91
CA GLN A 85 6.32 19.86 -17.58
C GLN A 85 6.85 20.97 -16.66
N ARG A 86 6.07 21.38 -15.66
CA ARG A 86 6.36 22.61 -14.89
C ARG A 86 6.75 22.35 -13.45
N VAL A 87 6.25 21.27 -12.85
CA VAL A 87 6.36 21.02 -11.40
C VAL A 87 7.16 19.75 -11.09
N ALA A 88 6.95 18.68 -11.85
CA ALA A 88 7.60 17.41 -11.58
C ALA A 88 9.12 17.50 -11.83
N ARG A 89 9.90 17.00 -10.86
CA ARG A 89 11.37 17.01 -10.91
C ARG A 89 11.90 15.64 -11.34
N PRO A 90 13.07 15.61 -11.99
CA PRO A 90 13.73 14.35 -12.35
C PRO A 90 13.93 13.45 -11.13
N ARG A 91 13.88 12.13 -11.32
CA ARG A 91 14.12 11.10 -10.31
C ARG A 91 13.21 11.16 -9.08
N THR A 92 12.11 11.91 -9.17
CA THR A 92 11.15 12.07 -8.08
C THR A 92 9.84 11.41 -8.46
N THR A 93 9.24 10.66 -7.53
CA THR A 93 7.93 10.04 -7.72
C THR A 93 6.86 10.91 -7.07
N TYR A 94 5.77 11.12 -7.79
CA TYR A 94 4.61 11.87 -7.31
C TYR A 94 3.36 11.02 -7.35
N MET A 95 2.57 11.03 -6.27
CA MET A 95 1.23 10.48 -6.26
C MET A 95 0.24 11.60 -6.60
N VAL A 96 -0.37 11.51 -7.75
CA VAL A 96 -1.25 12.54 -8.31
C VAL A 96 -2.68 12.03 -8.37
N THR A 97 -3.63 12.85 -7.93
CA THR A 97 -5.05 12.54 -8.00
C THR A 97 -5.72 13.45 -9.02
N THR A 98 -6.18 12.88 -10.11
CA THR A 98 -7.06 13.54 -11.09
C THR A 98 -8.52 13.15 -10.81
N THR A 99 -9.48 13.66 -11.58
CA THR A 99 -10.89 13.31 -11.40
C THR A 99 -11.10 11.80 -11.40
N ALA A 100 -11.54 11.28 -10.24
CA ALA A 100 -11.84 9.86 -9.99
C ALA A 100 -10.68 8.88 -10.24
N HIS A 101 -9.42 9.33 -10.29
CA HIS A 101 -8.28 8.47 -10.56
C HIS A 101 -7.02 8.89 -9.81
N VAL A 102 -6.26 7.91 -9.34
CA VAL A 102 -4.96 8.09 -8.68
C VAL A 102 -3.89 7.39 -9.50
N GLN A 103 -2.80 8.06 -9.74
CA GLN A 103 -1.66 7.54 -10.49
C GLN A 103 -0.35 8.05 -9.91
N LEU A 104 0.73 7.34 -10.18
CA LEU A 104 2.08 7.82 -9.94
C LEU A 104 2.64 8.48 -11.19
N VAL A 105 3.46 9.50 -10.98
CA VAL A 105 4.21 10.19 -12.03
C VAL A 105 5.68 10.16 -11.68
N ARG A 106 6.54 9.90 -12.65
CA ARG A 106 8.00 9.97 -12.49
C ARG A 106 8.65 10.49 -13.77
N ILE A 107 9.65 11.35 -13.62
CA ILE A 107 10.49 11.79 -14.73
C ILE A 107 11.73 10.90 -14.79
N ILE A 108 11.91 10.20 -15.89
CA ILE A 108 13.02 9.29 -16.16
C ILE A 108 13.68 9.76 -17.45
N GLU A 109 14.95 10.09 -17.41
CA GLU A 109 15.73 10.58 -18.57
C GLU A 109 15.03 11.72 -19.34
N GLY A 110 14.45 12.66 -18.62
CA GLY A 110 13.75 13.80 -19.21
C GLY A 110 12.34 13.51 -19.73
N GLN A 111 11.90 12.25 -19.73
CA GLN A 111 10.56 11.85 -20.14
C GLN A 111 9.68 11.55 -18.93
N ALA A 112 8.44 12.04 -18.95
CA ALA A 112 7.45 11.74 -17.92
C ALA A 112 6.75 10.41 -18.20
N TYR A 113 6.70 9.57 -17.17
CA TYR A 113 5.96 8.30 -17.14
C TYR A 113 4.86 8.35 -16.10
N VAL A 114 3.78 7.66 -16.41
CA VAL A 114 2.61 7.52 -15.53
C VAL A 114 2.38 6.04 -15.27
N LEU A 115 2.27 5.68 -13.99
CA LEU A 115 1.93 4.34 -13.54
C LEU A 115 0.55 4.36 -12.88
N ASP A 116 -0.35 3.54 -13.38
CA ASP A 116 -1.65 3.26 -12.75
C ASP A 116 -1.92 1.74 -12.77
N GLN A 117 -3.11 1.31 -12.36
CA GLN A 117 -3.48 -0.13 -12.34
C GLN A 117 -3.44 -0.81 -13.73
N ARG A 118 -3.23 -0.08 -14.81
CA ARG A 118 -3.11 -0.59 -16.19
C ARG A 118 -1.65 -0.71 -16.66
N GLY A 119 -0.70 -0.40 -15.78
CA GLY A 119 0.72 -0.41 -16.10
C GLY A 119 1.35 0.97 -16.25
N CYS A 120 2.58 0.97 -16.70
CA CYS A 120 3.39 2.17 -16.93
C CYS A 120 3.30 2.61 -18.39
N LYS A 121 3.11 3.92 -18.61
CA LYS A 121 3.05 4.52 -19.95
C LYS A 121 3.74 5.88 -19.96
N ALA A 122 4.33 6.25 -21.08
CA ALA A 122 4.79 7.62 -21.31
C ALA A 122 3.60 8.60 -21.25
N ILE A 123 3.83 9.82 -20.74
CA ILE A 123 2.75 10.82 -20.58
C ILE A 123 2.05 11.13 -21.90
N GLY A 124 2.79 11.12 -23.02
CA GLY A 124 2.24 11.38 -24.36
C GLY A 124 1.15 10.37 -24.77
N GLU A 125 1.29 9.12 -24.33
CA GLU A 125 0.39 8.02 -24.62
C GLU A 125 -0.70 7.84 -23.55
N TYR A 126 -0.55 8.53 -22.42
CA TYR A 126 -1.45 8.34 -21.28
C TYR A 126 -2.82 8.99 -21.54
N TRP A 127 -3.88 8.21 -21.46
CA TRP A 127 -5.25 8.66 -21.72
C TRP A 127 -5.73 9.81 -20.82
N GLY A 128 -5.22 9.86 -19.58
CA GLY A 128 -5.56 10.86 -18.57
C GLY A 128 -4.70 12.13 -18.60
N ARG A 129 -3.77 12.28 -19.57
CA ARG A 129 -2.79 13.39 -19.59
C ARG A 129 -3.38 14.80 -19.56
N ARG A 130 -4.60 14.98 -20.11
CA ARG A 130 -5.32 16.26 -20.11
C ARG A 130 -6.28 16.45 -18.94
N LYS A 131 -6.41 15.47 -18.04
CA LYS A 131 -7.24 15.61 -16.85
C LYS A 131 -6.61 16.57 -15.86
N PHE A 132 -7.44 17.39 -15.21
CA PHE A 132 -6.99 18.29 -14.16
C PHE A 132 -6.68 17.54 -12.88
N ILE A 133 -5.65 17.98 -12.18
CA ILE A 133 -5.32 17.52 -10.85
C ILE A 133 -6.36 18.09 -9.90
N TYR A 134 -6.94 17.22 -9.09
CA TYR A 134 -8.12 17.54 -8.27
C TYR A 134 -7.80 17.64 -6.77
N ARG A 135 -6.72 17.02 -6.32
CA ARG A 135 -6.31 16.98 -4.91
C ARG A 135 -4.84 17.37 -4.79
N PRO A 136 -4.38 17.75 -3.61
CA PRO A 136 -2.96 17.96 -3.38
C PRO A 136 -2.14 16.77 -3.87
N THR A 137 -1.04 17.08 -4.54
CA THR A 137 -0.09 16.08 -5.03
C THR A 137 0.88 15.73 -3.91
N LEU A 138 1.22 14.45 -3.78
CA LEU A 138 2.22 14.00 -2.80
C LEU A 138 3.52 13.69 -3.54
N ARG A 139 4.60 14.32 -3.12
CA ARG A 139 5.96 13.92 -3.49
C ARG A 139 6.38 12.79 -2.57
N MET A 140 6.60 11.62 -3.12
CA MET A 140 6.99 10.43 -2.38
C MET A 140 8.50 10.43 -2.15
N GLY A 141 8.91 10.16 -0.93
CA GLY A 141 10.29 9.85 -0.58
C GLY A 141 10.72 8.47 -1.11
N PRO A 142 11.97 8.07 -0.85
CA PRO A 142 12.41 6.72 -1.16
C PRO A 142 11.57 5.70 -0.37
N PRO A 143 11.41 4.46 -0.86
CA PRO A 143 10.76 3.41 -0.09
C PRO A 143 11.46 3.22 1.26
N PRO A 144 10.75 2.85 2.33
CA PRO A 144 11.35 2.56 3.62
C PRO A 144 12.49 1.55 3.52
N LEU A 145 13.57 1.75 4.28
CA LEU A 145 14.72 0.85 4.28
C LEU A 145 14.28 -0.59 4.61
N GLY A 146 14.83 -1.56 3.88
CA GLY A 146 14.50 -2.98 4.06
C GLY A 146 13.40 -3.50 3.14
N VAL A 147 12.76 -2.65 2.35
CA VAL A 147 11.86 -3.08 1.29
C VAL A 147 12.69 -3.27 0.01
N PRO A 148 12.82 -4.49 -0.52
CA PRO A 148 13.57 -4.69 -1.76
C PRO A 148 12.94 -3.89 -2.89
N PRO A 149 13.73 -3.32 -3.79
CA PRO A 149 13.20 -2.68 -4.99
C PRO A 149 12.35 -3.69 -5.77
N TRP A 150 11.29 -3.18 -6.39
CA TRP A 150 10.33 -3.97 -7.18
C TRP A 150 11.03 -4.93 -8.14
N GLY A 151 10.66 -6.20 -8.09
CA GLY A 151 11.17 -7.24 -8.97
C GLY A 151 12.39 -8.00 -8.45
N ALA A 152 13.01 -7.64 -7.35
CA ALA A 152 13.94 -8.55 -6.70
C ALA A 152 13.13 -9.72 -6.12
N PRO A 153 13.43 -10.99 -6.46
CA PRO A 153 12.83 -12.13 -5.77
C PRO A 153 13.09 -11.92 -4.28
N ALA A 154 12.06 -12.10 -3.44
CA ALA A 154 12.25 -12.10 -2.00
C ALA A 154 13.44 -13.01 -1.73
N GLN A 155 14.53 -12.44 -1.19
CA GLN A 155 15.60 -13.27 -0.66
C GLN A 155 14.93 -14.08 0.44
N THR A 156 14.60 -15.32 0.14
CA THR A 156 14.27 -16.30 1.15
C THR A 156 15.51 -16.39 2.01
N ASN A 157 15.53 -15.68 3.14
CA ASN A 157 16.51 -15.95 4.17
C ASN A 157 16.49 -17.47 4.33
N PRO A 158 17.61 -18.16 4.16
CA PRO A 158 17.65 -19.57 4.46
C PRO A 158 17.17 -19.67 5.92
N ILE A 159 16.00 -20.27 6.09
CA ILE A 159 15.48 -20.63 7.41
C ILE A 159 16.64 -21.32 8.09
N GLN A 160 17.24 -20.66 9.07
CA GLN A 160 18.16 -21.34 9.97
C GLN A 160 17.38 -22.56 10.47
N ALA A 161 17.85 -23.71 10.06
CA ALA A 161 17.30 -24.99 10.47
C ALA A 161 17.25 -24.97 12.00
N THR A 162 16.07 -24.72 12.52
CA THR A 162 15.79 -24.76 13.95
C THR A 162 16.09 -26.20 14.36
N MET A 163 17.08 -26.36 15.22
CA MET A 163 17.39 -27.61 15.89
C MET A 163 16.10 -28.24 16.41
N PRO A 164 15.90 -29.55 16.26
CA PRO A 164 14.73 -30.20 16.80
C PRO A 164 14.64 -29.95 18.30
N PRO A 165 13.45 -29.74 18.86
CA PRO A 165 13.30 -29.52 20.29
C PRO A 165 13.80 -30.77 21.06
N GLN A 166 14.77 -30.57 21.92
CA GLN A 166 15.18 -31.57 22.87
C GLN A 166 13.98 -31.96 23.76
N ARG A 167 13.60 -33.21 23.70
CA ARG A 167 12.57 -33.80 24.59
C ARG A 167 13.09 -33.73 26.04
N HIS A 168 12.63 -32.76 26.76
CA HIS A 168 12.69 -32.82 28.22
C HIS A 168 11.62 -33.81 28.71
N THR A 169 12.08 -34.98 29.06
CA THR A 169 11.32 -35.96 29.86
C THR A 169 11.17 -35.37 31.27
N SER A 170 10.08 -34.71 31.59
CA SER A 170 9.73 -34.39 32.96
C SER A 170 8.82 -35.50 33.52
N LEU A 171 9.42 -36.29 34.33
CA LEU A 171 8.75 -37.14 35.33
C LEU A 171 8.10 -36.23 36.38
N PHE A 172 6.80 -36.11 36.38
CA PHE A 172 6.03 -35.77 37.58
C PHE A 172 4.69 -36.51 37.58
N PRO A 173 4.29 -37.10 38.71
CA PRO A 173 3.11 -37.94 38.83
C PRO A 173 1.84 -37.10 39.00
N SER A 174 0.77 -37.69 38.49
CA SER A 174 -0.62 -37.32 38.66
C SER A 174 -1.03 -37.16 40.12
N LEU A 175 -1.71 -36.06 40.45
CA LEU A 175 -2.58 -35.98 41.64
C LEU A 175 -3.98 -35.56 41.18
N SER A 176 -4.86 -36.54 41.28
CA SER A 176 -6.31 -36.41 41.23
C SER A 176 -6.82 -35.59 42.42
N ARG A 177 -7.82 -34.75 42.22
CA ARG A 177 -8.91 -34.42 43.16
C ARG A 177 -9.98 -33.61 42.41
N ASP A 178 -10.96 -34.33 42.08
CA ASP A 178 -12.36 -34.36 42.56
C ASP A 178 -12.83 -33.10 43.30
N GLN A 179 -13.84 -32.44 42.77
CA GLN A 179 -15.10 -32.07 43.41
C GLN A 179 -15.85 -30.94 42.62
N SER A 180 -16.92 -31.35 41.98
CA SER A 180 -18.14 -30.57 41.76
C SER A 180 -18.95 -30.56 43.08
N PRO A 181 -20.07 -29.84 43.25
CA PRO A 181 -20.92 -29.08 42.31
C PRO A 181 -21.62 -27.79 42.89
N ALA A 182 -22.51 -27.22 42.08
CA ALA A 182 -23.75 -26.48 42.43
C ALA A 182 -23.59 -24.98 42.73
N GLN A 183 -24.23 -24.07 42.08
CA GLN A 183 -25.66 -23.67 42.05
C GLN A 183 -25.88 -22.44 41.19
N ALA A 184 -26.83 -22.47 40.28
CA ALA A 184 -27.63 -21.33 39.91
C ALA A 184 -28.67 -21.09 41.02
N PRO A 185 -29.46 -20.05 41.15
CA PRO A 185 -30.13 -19.29 40.10
C PRO A 185 -30.27 -17.77 40.34
N THR A 186 -30.83 -16.98 39.48
CA THR A 186 -32.09 -16.23 39.65
C THR A 186 -32.17 -15.02 38.73
N GLN A 187 -33.21 -15.03 37.98
CA GLN A 187 -33.82 -13.91 37.23
C GLN A 187 -34.11 -12.67 38.12
N LEU A 188 -34.14 -11.48 37.47
CA LEU A 188 -35.07 -10.38 37.69
C LEU A 188 -34.80 -9.43 36.49
N SER A 189 -35.62 -9.31 35.57
CA SER A 189 -36.84 -8.63 35.20
C SER A 189 -36.96 -7.17 35.70
N LEU A 190 -37.40 -6.30 34.73
CA LEU A 190 -38.00 -4.95 34.88
C LEU A 190 -37.01 -3.77 34.92
N PHE A 191 -36.97 -2.91 33.98
CA PHE A 191 -37.84 -1.92 33.32
C PHE A 191 -37.21 -1.48 31.97
#